data_e50049ebaee13ddd1cd14efa06739e24
#
_entry.id   e50049ebaee13ddd1cd14efa06739e24
#
_cell.length_a   1.000
_cell.length_b   1.000
_cell.length_c   1.000
_cell.angle_alpha   90.00
_cell.angle_beta   90.00
_cell.angle_gamma   90.00
#
_symmetry.space_group_name_H-M   'P 1'
#
loop_
_entity.id
_entity.type
_entity.pdbx_description
1 polymer ?
#
loop_
_entity_poly.entity_id
_entity_poly.type
_entity_poly.pdbx_seq_one_letter_code
_entity_poly.pdbx_strand_id
1 'polypeptide(L)'
;MVVQHNQPGSTDQSVIRNFCIIAHIDHGKSTVADRILQLSGIVPEREMRDRFLDRMDIEQERGITIKSQAVRVPWTFDGTEYTLGMIDTPGHVDFTYEVSRALAACEGAVLLVDATQGIEAQTLSNLYMAIDHDLAIIPVLNKIDLPSAEPDKHAEEIAGLIGCEPSDVLRVSGKTGEGVADLLDQIVMDVPAPHGDPEAPARALIFDSVYDSYRGIVTYIRMEDGELHDREKVHMMGIGMTHDPIEIGVISPDMTRTKALGAGEVGYIITGAKDVSQSKVGDTLTSAVRPAAEPLPGYRDPKPMVYAGLFPIDNAQFPELRDALDKLKLNDAALIYTPETSVALGFGFRCGFLGLLHMGIVNERLSREFGLDLIQTAPNVTYDVTAEDGSQHHVTNPSEFPDGKIKKIVEPMVAADIITPKEFIGAVMDLCQDHRGIMGTMEYISTDRVEMHYRIPLAEIVFDFFDQLKSRTKGYASLDYHEDGEQSADLVKVDILIQGEKVDAFSAIVHRDKAYSYGVMMTKKLRSLIPRQQFEIPIQAAIGSRIIARENIRALRKDVLAKCYGGDITRKRKLLEKQKAGKKRMKMLGHVEVPQEAFIAALSTGEDSNDRDTKDKIRAAQKTEG
;
A
#
# COMPACT_ATOMS: atom_id res chain seq x y z
N MET A 1 -9.62 44.13 -12.41
CA MET A 1 -8.32 44.26 -11.72
C MET A 1 -7.66 42.89 -11.82
N VAL A 2 -6.43 42.84 -12.35
CA VAL A 2 -5.65 41.58 -12.26
C VAL A 2 -5.28 41.45 -10.82
N VAL A 3 -5.78 40.42 -10.13
CA VAL A 3 -5.40 40.09 -8.75
C VAL A 3 -3.91 39.77 -8.81
N GLN A 4 -3.06 40.59 -8.17
CA GLN A 4 -1.64 40.28 -8.05
C GLN A 4 -1.51 39.29 -6.91
N HIS A 5 -1.45 38.03 -7.25
CA HIS A 5 -1.07 37.00 -6.28
C HIS A 5 0.36 37.26 -5.80
N ASN A 6 0.64 37.07 -4.52
CA ASN A 6 1.97 37.15 -3.92
C ASN A 6 2.96 36.33 -4.76
N GLN A 7 4.03 36.97 -5.24
CA GLN A 7 4.97 36.27 -6.13
C GLN A 7 5.92 35.39 -5.32
N PRO A 8 6.16 34.14 -5.74
CA PRO A 8 7.13 33.27 -5.07
C PRO A 8 8.53 33.92 -4.98
N GLY A 9 9.20 33.67 -3.85
CA GLY A 9 10.49 34.29 -3.50
C GLY A 9 10.39 35.69 -2.91
N SER A 10 9.21 36.33 -2.97
CA SER A 10 8.96 37.63 -2.36
C SER A 10 7.71 37.65 -1.48
N THR A 11 7.14 36.47 -1.20
CA THR A 11 5.98 36.34 -0.31
C THR A 11 6.42 36.53 1.14
N ASP A 12 5.76 37.45 1.87
CA ASP A 12 5.99 37.60 3.30
C ASP A 12 5.51 36.34 4.04
N GLN A 13 6.34 35.80 4.93
CA GLN A 13 5.99 34.60 5.70
C GLN A 13 4.70 34.76 6.51
N SER A 14 4.40 35.97 6.97
CA SER A 14 3.19 36.25 7.78
C SER A 14 1.89 35.94 7.04
N VAL A 15 1.90 35.95 5.71
CA VAL A 15 0.74 35.63 4.87
C VAL A 15 0.81 34.22 4.24
N ILE A 16 1.74 33.38 4.66
CA ILE A 16 1.82 31.97 4.21
C ILE A 16 1.14 31.09 5.27
N ARG A 17 0.38 30.08 4.80
CA ARG A 17 -0.22 29.03 5.63
C ARG A 17 -0.05 27.70 4.92
N ASN A 18 0.79 26.81 5.47
CA ASN A 18 0.93 25.46 4.94
C ASN A 18 0.12 24.48 5.77
N PHE A 19 -0.74 23.75 5.13
CA PHE A 19 -1.60 22.78 5.79
C PHE A 19 -1.78 21.53 4.92
N CYS A 20 -2.07 20.42 5.57
CA CYS A 20 -2.47 19.17 4.91
C CYS A 20 -3.90 18.80 5.32
N ILE A 21 -4.52 17.92 4.53
CA ILE A 21 -5.83 17.35 4.86
C ILE A 21 -5.61 15.89 5.23
N ILE A 22 -5.91 15.55 6.48
CA ILE A 22 -5.84 14.19 7.02
C ILE A 22 -7.26 13.64 7.22
N ALA A 23 -7.49 12.41 6.78
CA ALA A 23 -8.80 11.79 6.83
C ALA A 23 -8.71 10.28 6.76
N HIS A 24 -9.71 9.59 7.26
CA HIS A 24 -9.93 8.19 6.92
C HIS A 24 -10.31 8.03 5.44
N ILE A 25 -10.16 6.82 4.89
CA ILE A 25 -10.59 6.49 3.52
C ILE A 25 -12.08 6.81 3.38
N ASP A 26 -12.48 7.33 2.22
CA ASP A 26 -13.86 7.70 1.87
C ASP A 26 -14.51 8.81 2.71
N HIS A 27 -13.79 9.49 3.62
CA HIS A 27 -14.32 10.66 4.33
C HIS A 27 -14.46 11.91 3.45
N GLY A 28 -14.03 11.85 2.19
CA GLY A 28 -14.24 12.89 1.19
C GLY A 28 -13.12 13.92 1.09
N LYS A 29 -11.90 13.55 1.46
CA LYS A 29 -10.70 14.38 1.40
C LYS A 29 -10.49 15.03 0.01
N SER A 30 -10.40 14.22 -1.05
CA SER A 30 -10.18 14.71 -2.42
C SER A 30 -11.33 15.61 -2.89
N THR A 31 -12.59 15.35 -2.45
CA THR A 31 -13.75 16.19 -2.79
C THR A 31 -13.66 17.57 -2.12
N VAL A 32 -13.18 17.65 -0.88
CA VAL A 32 -12.96 18.93 -0.19
C VAL A 32 -11.80 19.68 -0.84
N ALA A 33 -10.70 18.98 -1.16
CA ALA A 33 -9.57 19.58 -1.88
C ALA A 33 -10.00 20.18 -3.24
N ASP A 34 -10.79 19.45 -4.03
CA ASP A 34 -11.36 19.96 -5.29
C ASP A 34 -12.21 21.22 -5.07
N ARG A 35 -13.00 21.23 -4.00
CA ARG A 35 -13.84 22.40 -3.69
C ARG A 35 -12.99 23.60 -3.29
N ILE A 36 -11.90 23.41 -2.56
CA ILE A 36 -10.93 24.47 -2.24
C ILE A 36 -10.33 25.06 -3.54
N LEU A 37 -9.90 24.20 -4.46
CA LEU A 37 -9.36 24.64 -5.75
C LEU A 37 -10.39 25.44 -6.58
N GLN A 38 -11.65 25.01 -6.54
CA GLN A 38 -12.72 25.71 -7.25
C GLN A 38 -13.04 27.07 -6.62
N LEU A 39 -13.18 27.16 -5.30
CA LEU A 39 -13.51 28.41 -4.59
C LEU A 39 -12.39 29.44 -4.68
N SER A 40 -11.14 29.02 -4.68
CA SER A 40 -9.98 29.89 -4.84
C SER A 40 -9.85 30.45 -6.28
N GLY A 41 -10.56 29.85 -7.24
CA GLY A 41 -10.51 30.26 -8.65
C GLY A 41 -9.21 29.92 -9.38
N ILE A 42 -8.32 29.10 -8.75
CA ILE A 42 -7.05 28.70 -9.34
C ILE A 42 -7.24 27.74 -10.53
N VAL A 43 -8.29 26.93 -10.47
CA VAL A 43 -8.72 26.05 -11.56
C VAL A 43 -9.97 26.64 -12.17
N PRO A 44 -9.97 26.98 -13.46
CA PRO A 44 -11.16 27.45 -14.15
C PRO A 44 -12.28 26.40 -14.08
N GLU A 45 -13.53 26.81 -13.87
CA GLU A 45 -14.69 25.92 -13.72
C GLU A 45 -14.82 24.90 -14.86
N ARG A 46 -14.49 25.31 -16.11
CA ARG A 46 -14.52 24.45 -17.31
C ARG A 46 -13.44 23.37 -17.34
N GLU A 47 -12.39 23.50 -16.52
CA GLU A 47 -11.24 22.59 -16.44
C GLU A 47 -11.33 21.72 -15.17
N MET A 48 -12.26 22.08 -14.29
CA MET A 48 -12.50 21.32 -13.07
C MET A 48 -13.06 19.92 -13.38
N ARG A 49 -12.50 18.92 -12.77
CA ARG A 49 -12.93 17.51 -12.83
C ARG A 49 -12.91 16.90 -11.44
N ASP A 50 -13.68 15.86 -11.24
CA ASP A 50 -13.67 15.14 -9.97
C ASP A 50 -12.26 14.58 -9.68
N ARG A 51 -11.79 14.75 -8.46
CA ARG A 51 -10.47 14.32 -7.99
C ARG A 51 -9.35 14.92 -8.85
N PHE A 52 -9.35 16.21 -8.96
CA PHE A 52 -8.42 16.95 -9.81
C PHE A 52 -6.95 16.70 -9.46
N LEU A 53 -6.64 16.52 -8.17
CA LEU A 53 -5.30 16.25 -7.66
C LEU A 53 -4.87 14.80 -7.85
N ASP A 54 -5.79 13.84 -7.91
CA ASP A 54 -5.50 12.44 -8.18
C ASP A 54 -5.14 12.26 -9.65
N ARG A 55 -3.85 12.29 -9.96
CA ARG A 55 -3.34 12.32 -11.36
C ARG A 55 -3.22 10.93 -11.98
N MET A 56 -3.14 9.88 -11.18
CA MET A 56 -3.04 8.50 -11.66
C MET A 56 -4.42 7.93 -11.95
N ASP A 57 -4.58 7.20 -13.07
CA ASP A 57 -5.83 6.51 -13.40
C ASP A 57 -6.27 5.53 -12.29
N ILE A 58 -5.30 4.87 -11.64
CA ILE A 58 -5.53 3.96 -10.52
C ILE A 58 -6.11 4.69 -9.30
N GLU A 59 -5.65 5.92 -9.00
CA GLU A 59 -6.19 6.75 -7.91
C GLU A 59 -7.66 7.06 -8.16
N GLN A 60 -7.98 7.48 -9.39
CA GLN A 60 -9.35 7.82 -9.79
C GLN A 60 -10.29 6.61 -9.75
N GLU A 61 -9.86 5.46 -10.28
CA GLU A 61 -10.66 4.24 -10.34
C GLU A 61 -10.89 3.62 -8.95
N ARG A 62 -9.84 3.57 -8.12
CA ARG A 62 -9.93 2.99 -6.77
C ARG A 62 -10.51 3.94 -5.74
N GLY A 63 -10.59 5.22 -6.07
CA GLY A 63 -11.10 6.22 -5.17
C GLY A 63 -10.18 6.59 -4.01
N ILE A 64 -8.89 6.34 -4.13
CA ILE A 64 -7.89 6.60 -3.08
C ILE A 64 -6.76 7.47 -3.61
N THR A 65 -6.25 8.37 -2.79
CA THR A 65 -5.00 9.08 -3.05
C THR A 65 -3.83 8.16 -2.68
N ILE A 66 -2.91 7.96 -3.61
CA ILE A 66 -1.71 7.12 -3.41
C ILE A 66 -0.52 8.01 -3.11
N LYS A 67 -0.41 9.15 -3.82
CA LYS A 67 0.73 10.05 -3.73
C LYS A 67 0.31 11.45 -3.31
N SER A 68 1.05 12.02 -2.36
CA SER A 68 0.82 13.39 -1.89
C SER A 68 1.00 14.41 -3.03
N GLN A 69 0.11 15.40 -3.09
CA GLN A 69 0.17 16.49 -4.06
C GLN A 69 0.17 17.83 -3.33
N ALA A 70 1.15 18.67 -3.63
CA ALA A 70 1.22 20.02 -3.07
C ALA A 70 0.68 21.03 -4.09
N VAL A 71 -0.15 21.97 -3.63
CA VAL A 71 -0.70 23.04 -4.46
C VAL A 71 -0.68 24.36 -3.71
N ARG A 72 -0.23 25.43 -4.38
CA ARG A 72 -0.29 26.79 -3.87
C ARG A 72 -1.65 27.40 -4.24
N VAL A 73 -2.44 27.79 -3.24
CA VAL A 73 -3.80 28.29 -3.37
C VAL A 73 -3.85 29.74 -2.85
N PRO A 74 -4.29 30.74 -3.64
CA PRO A 74 -4.52 32.11 -3.15
C PRO A 74 -5.86 32.18 -2.42
N TRP A 75 -5.88 32.94 -1.32
CA TRP A 75 -7.11 33.22 -0.59
C TRP A 75 -7.11 34.64 -0.02
N THR A 76 -8.23 35.34 -0.09
CA THR A 76 -8.36 36.71 0.44
C THR A 76 -9.19 36.68 1.71
N PHE A 77 -8.58 37.06 2.84
CA PHE A 77 -9.24 37.18 4.13
C PHE A 77 -9.04 38.60 4.67
N ASP A 78 -10.12 39.24 5.10
CA ASP A 78 -10.14 40.63 5.62
C ASP A 78 -9.34 41.64 4.76
N GLY A 79 -9.46 41.50 3.44
CA GLY A 79 -8.79 42.39 2.46
C GLY A 79 -7.30 42.12 2.26
N THR A 80 -6.72 41.14 2.94
CA THR A 80 -5.33 40.68 2.77
C THR A 80 -5.31 39.39 1.94
N GLU A 81 -4.41 39.32 0.98
CA GLU A 81 -4.20 38.14 0.17
C GLU A 81 -3.20 37.19 0.87
N TYR A 82 -3.64 35.99 1.17
CA TYR A 82 -2.85 34.89 1.74
C TYR A 82 -2.43 33.89 0.68
N THR A 83 -1.32 33.24 0.93
CA THR A 83 -0.83 32.10 0.16
C THR A 83 -1.00 30.84 0.98
N LEU A 84 -1.90 29.95 0.57
CA LEU A 84 -2.14 28.68 1.22
C LEU A 84 -1.36 27.59 0.50
N GLY A 85 -0.43 26.92 1.20
CA GLY A 85 0.25 25.72 0.73
C GLY A 85 -0.56 24.49 1.14
N MET A 86 -1.42 23.98 0.28
CA MET A 86 -2.21 22.79 0.56
C MET A 86 -1.46 21.54 0.11
N ILE A 87 -1.30 20.55 1.01
CA ILE A 87 -0.76 19.23 0.68
C ILE A 87 -1.87 18.19 0.86
N ASP A 88 -2.30 17.58 -0.25
CA ASP A 88 -3.23 16.45 -0.23
C ASP A 88 -2.48 15.17 0.13
N THR A 89 -2.96 14.41 1.13
CA THR A 89 -2.27 13.23 1.69
C THR A 89 -3.02 11.94 1.38
N PRO A 90 -2.34 10.78 1.28
CA PRO A 90 -3.03 9.49 1.28
C PRO A 90 -3.82 9.26 2.58
N GLY A 91 -4.88 8.47 2.52
CA GLY A 91 -5.69 8.12 3.69
C GLY A 91 -5.50 6.67 4.18
N HIS A 92 -4.67 5.86 3.55
CA HIS A 92 -4.54 4.42 3.86
C HIS A 92 -3.30 4.12 4.70
N VAL A 93 -3.39 3.15 5.61
CA VAL A 93 -2.30 2.71 6.49
C VAL A 93 -1.00 2.37 5.76
N ASP A 94 -1.06 1.73 4.60
CA ASP A 94 0.13 1.38 3.79
C ASP A 94 0.94 2.63 3.40
N PHE A 95 0.31 3.81 3.38
CA PHE A 95 0.94 5.08 2.99
C PHE A 95 1.20 6.03 4.17
N THR A 96 1.19 5.54 5.40
CA THR A 96 1.51 6.31 6.62
C THR A 96 2.83 7.08 6.49
N TYR A 97 3.79 6.51 5.78
CA TYR A 97 5.06 7.16 5.48
C TYR A 97 4.90 8.44 4.61
N GLU A 98 4.01 8.41 3.59
CA GLU A 98 3.70 9.60 2.78
C GLU A 98 2.97 10.65 3.62
N VAL A 99 2.07 10.23 4.51
CA VAL A 99 1.37 11.14 5.44
C VAL A 99 2.37 11.84 6.35
N SER A 100 3.28 11.10 7.00
CA SER A 100 4.28 11.67 7.90
C SER A 100 5.17 12.71 7.21
N ARG A 101 5.51 12.51 5.94
CA ARG A 101 6.28 13.50 5.15
C ARG A 101 5.48 14.77 4.88
N ALA A 102 4.22 14.63 4.53
CA ALA A 102 3.34 15.76 4.27
C ALA A 102 3.13 16.59 5.55
N LEU A 103 2.92 15.92 6.70
CA LEU A 103 2.79 16.57 8.01
C LEU A 103 4.03 17.40 8.34
N ALA A 104 5.23 16.87 8.15
CA ALA A 104 6.48 17.59 8.42
C ALA A 104 6.72 18.81 7.50
N ALA A 105 5.97 18.94 6.42
CA ALA A 105 6.04 20.10 5.52
C ALA A 105 4.96 21.17 5.81
N CYS A 106 4.18 21.00 6.88
CA CYS A 106 3.04 21.85 7.21
C CYS A 106 3.12 22.40 8.63
N GLU A 107 2.39 23.49 8.89
CA GLU A 107 2.15 24.06 10.21
C GLU A 107 0.74 23.75 10.74
N GLY A 108 -0.16 23.25 9.89
CA GLY A 108 -1.52 22.87 10.27
C GLY A 108 -2.03 21.61 9.58
N ALA A 109 -3.01 20.98 10.21
CA ALA A 109 -3.70 19.82 9.69
C ALA A 109 -5.22 19.99 9.80
N VAL A 110 -5.93 19.83 8.70
CA VAL A 110 -7.39 19.73 8.65
C VAL A 110 -7.77 18.27 8.92
N LEU A 111 -8.32 18.01 10.10
CA LEU A 111 -8.83 16.69 10.47
C LEU A 111 -10.26 16.52 9.95
N LEU A 112 -10.40 15.82 8.84
CA LEU A 112 -11.67 15.65 8.15
C LEU A 112 -12.36 14.35 8.57
N VAL A 113 -13.56 14.45 9.11
CA VAL A 113 -14.39 13.32 9.57
C VAL A 113 -15.72 13.31 8.83
N ASP A 114 -16.17 12.15 8.39
CA ASP A 114 -17.49 11.96 7.78
C ASP A 114 -18.59 12.05 8.83
N ALA A 115 -19.55 12.97 8.67
CA ALA A 115 -20.67 13.16 9.59
C ALA A 115 -21.66 11.99 9.64
N THR A 116 -21.50 10.97 8.77
CA THR A 116 -22.32 9.74 8.78
C THR A 116 -21.62 8.56 9.44
N GLN A 117 -20.29 8.57 9.49
CA GLN A 117 -19.47 7.46 9.99
C GLN A 117 -18.78 7.79 11.33
N GLY A 118 -18.44 9.08 11.56
CA GLY A 118 -17.73 9.53 12.74
C GLY A 118 -16.24 9.13 12.74
N ILE A 119 -15.64 9.02 13.94
CA ILE A 119 -14.23 8.70 14.12
C ILE A 119 -13.96 7.25 13.72
N GLU A 120 -12.93 7.04 12.89
CA GLU A 120 -12.44 5.74 12.42
C GLU A 120 -10.96 5.55 12.82
N ALA A 121 -10.41 4.32 12.71
CA ALA A 121 -9.05 4.02 13.20
C ALA A 121 -7.97 4.94 12.61
N GLN A 122 -8.00 5.17 11.30
CA GLN A 122 -7.04 6.07 10.65
C GLN A 122 -7.23 7.55 11.03
N THR A 123 -8.41 7.94 11.49
CA THR A 123 -8.64 9.30 12.03
C THR A 123 -7.76 9.52 13.26
N LEU A 124 -7.74 8.54 14.19
CA LEU A 124 -6.94 8.61 15.42
C LEU A 124 -5.44 8.56 15.12
N SER A 125 -5.02 7.60 14.32
CA SER A 125 -3.60 7.44 13.95
C SER A 125 -3.05 8.71 13.27
N ASN A 126 -3.78 9.28 12.30
CA ASN A 126 -3.38 10.50 11.63
C ASN A 126 -3.38 11.72 12.58
N LEU A 127 -4.35 11.79 13.50
CA LEU A 127 -4.40 12.84 14.51
C LEU A 127 -3.18 12.78 15.43
N TYR A 128 -2.83 11.60 15.95
CA TYR A 128 -1.64 11.45 16.81
C TYR A 128 -0.35 11.82 16.07
N MET A 129 -0.20 11.41 14.80
CA MET A 129 0.94 11.85 14.00
C MET A 129 1.00 13.37 13.82
N ALA A 130 -0.14 14.03 13.62
CA ALA A 130 -0.19 15.48 13.50
C ALA A 130 0.17 16.19 14.82
N ILE A 131 -0.24 15.63 15.95
CA ILE A 131 0.15 16.12 17.30
C ILE A 131 1.65 15.92 17.54
N ASP A 132 2.21 14.77 17.16
CA ASP A 132 3.65 14.49 17.29
C ASP A 132 4.51 15.46 16.46
N HIS A 133 3.94 16.03 15.38
CA HIS A 133 4.57 17.08 14.57
C HIS A 133 4.25 18.51 15.05
N ASP A 134 3.55 18.66 16.19
CA ASP A 134 3.17 19.96 16.78
C ASP A 134 2.32 20.83 15.84
N LEU A 135 1.44 20.23 15.03
CA LEU A 135 0.60 20.93 14.07
C LEU A 135 -0.66 21.51 14.73
N ALA A 136 -1.10 22.69 14.25
CA ALA A 136 -2.42 23.22 14.57
C ALA A 136 -3.51 22.34 13.94
N ILE A 137 -4.42 21.78 14.76
CA ILE A 137 -5.47 20.88 14.29
C ILE A 137 -6.77 21.65 14.08
N ILE A 138 -7.32 21.59 12.88
CA ILE A 138 -8.64 22.15 12.53
C ILE A 138 -9.63 21.00 12.34
N PRO A 139 -10.53 20.76 13.30
CA PRO A 139 -11.53 19.69 13.20
C PRO A 139 -12.67 20.05 12.26
N VAL A 140 -13.02 19.15 11.35
CA VAL A 140 -14.01 19.38 10.31
C VAL A 140 -14.89 18.15 10.12
N LEU A 141 -16.21 18.35 10.16
CA LEU A 141 -17.23 17.37 9.78
C LEU A 141 -17.64 17.59 8.33
N ASN A 142 -17.44 16.58 7.49
CA ASN A 142 -17.81 16.60 6.08
C ASN A 142 -19.09 15.78 5.81
N LYS A 143 -19.65 15.97 4.63
CA LYS A 143 -20.85 15.28 4.14
C LYS A 143 -22.12 15.61 4.96
N ILE A 144 -22.21 16.83 5.49
CA ILE A 144 -23.40 17.31 6.24
C ILE A 144 -24.67 17.36 5.37
N ASP A 145 -24.52 17.32 4.05
CA ASP A 145 -25.61 17.28 3.07
C ASP A 145 -26.35 15.93 3.01
N LEU A 146 -25.77 14.88 3.60
CA LEU A 146 -26.39 13.56 3.58
C LEU A 146 -27.49 13.42 4.64
N PRO A 147 -28.65 12.79 4.31
CA PRO A 147 -29.76 12.60 5.25
C PRO A 147 -29.42 11.76 6.50
N SER A 148 -28.36 10.94 6.41
CA SER A 148 -27.87 10.10 7.50
C SER A 148 -26.80 10.77 8.35
N ALA A 149 -26.45 12.04 8.08
CA ALA A 149 -25.46 12.76 8.85
C ALA A 149 -25.96 13.07 10.27
N GLU A 150 -25.10 12.84 11.26
CA GLU A 150 -25.35 13.14 12.68
C GLU A 150 -24.30 14.16 13.19
N PRO A 151 -24.30 15.41 12.65
CA PRO A 151 -23.21 16.36 12.89
C PRO A 151 -23.06 16.76 14.36
N ASP A 152 -24.15 16.88 15.12
CA ASP A 152 -24.07 17.26 16.54
C ASP A 152 -23.39 16.19 17.38
N LYS A 153 -23.75 14.93 17.16
CA LYS A 153 -23.16 13.77 17.85
C LYS A 153 -21.67 13.66 17.57
N HIS A 154 -21.29 13.72 16.30
CA HIS A 154 -19.88 13.54 15.91
C HIS A 154 -19.03 14.78 16.24
N ALA A 155 -19.62 15.99 16.33
CA ALA A 155 -18.93 17.16 16.85
C ALA A 155 -18.56 16.98 18.33
N GLU A 156 -19.48 16.43 19.14
CA GLU A 156 -19.19 16.11 20.55
C GLU A 156 -18.10 15.05 20.69
N GLU A 157 -18.09 14.01 19.85
CA GLU A 157 -17.05 12.96 19.83
C GLU A 157 -15.68 13.53 19.48
N ILE A 158 -15.57 14.36 18.44
CA ILE A 158 -14.32 14.99 18.01
C ILE A 158 -13.83 16.00 19.05
N ALA A 159 -14.74 16.82 19.58
CA ALA A 159 -14.42 17.80 20.61
C ALA A 159 -13.87 17.15 21.89
N GLY A 160 -14.45 16.02 22.30
CA GLY A 160 -13.95 15.21 23.42
C GLY A 160 -12.56 14.62 23.17
N LEU A 161 -12.25 14.25 21.92
CA LEU A 161 -10.97 13.69 21.54
C LEU A 161 -9.83 14.74 21.52
N ILE A 162 -10.12 15.91 20.94
CA ILE A 162 -9.12 16.98 20.74
C ILE A 162 -9.02 17.90 21.97
N GLY A 163 -10.10 17.98 22.78
CA GLY A 163 -10.18 18.87 23.94
C GLY A 163 -10.62 20.29 23.57
N CYS A 164 -11.47 20.45 22.55
CA CYS A 164 -12.08 21.71 22.13
C CYS A 164 -13.58 21.74 22.45
N GLU A 165 -14.27 22.84 22.15
CA GLU A 165 -15.74 22.89 22.26
C GLU A 165 -16.40 22.32 20.99
N PRO A 166 -17.57 21.68 21.06
CA PRO A 166 -18.29 21.17 19.89
C PRO A 166 -18.62 22.24 18.83
N SER A 167 -18.70 23.52 19.25
CA SER A 167 -18.88 24.67 18.35
C SER A 167 -17.66 24.99 17.49
N ASP A 168 -16.48 24.55 17.90
CA ASP A 168 -15.23 24.78 17.17
C ASP A 168 -15.04 23.77 16.02
N VAL A 169 -15.87 22.70 16.00
CA VAL A 169 -15.86 21.72 14.92
C VAL A 169 -16.62 22.27 13.73
N LEU A 170 -15.91 22.59 12.65
CA LEU A 170 -16.49 23.13 11.42
C LEU A 170 -17.36 22.09 10.73
N ARG A 171 -18.40 22.55 10.04
CA ARG A 171 -19.36 21.70 9.33
C ARG A 171 -19.32 22.05 7.85
N VAL A 172 -18.95 21.10 7.01
CA VAL A 172 -18.79 21.34 5.58
C VAL A 172 -19.47 20.26 4.74
N SER A 173 -19.72 20.60 3.49
CA SER A 173 -20.00 19.64 2.43
C SER A 173 -19.09 19.91 1.26
N GLY A 174 -18.10 19.05 1.05
CA GLY A 174 -17.24 19.10 -0.14
C GLY A 174 -18.05 19.00 -1.43
N LYS A 175 -19.16 18.29 -1.43
CA LYS A 175 -20.04 18.11 -2.58
C LYS A 175 -20.80 19.40 -2.95
N THR A 176 -21.42 20.07 -1.98
CA THR A 176 -22.21 21.29 -2.23
C THR A 176 -21.38 22.57 -2.15
N GLY A 177 -20.26 22.55 -1.43
CA GLY A 177 -19.42 23.70 -1.14
C GLY A 177 -19.81 24.45 0.15
N GLU A 178 -20.86 24.01 0.84
CA GLU A 178 -21.32 24.59 2.10
C GLU A 178 -20.20 24.53 3.16
N GLY A 179 -19.95 25.66 3.85
CA GLY A 179 -18.96 25.78 4.93
C GLY A 179 -17.48 25.73 4.50
N VAL A 180 -17.17 25.48 3.21
CA VAL A 180 -15.75 25.34 2.78
C VAL A 180 -15.03 26.71 2.72
N ALA A 181 -15.76 27.81 2.46
CA ALA A 181 -15.18 29.14 2.55
C ALA A 181 -14.81 29.49 4.01
N ASP A 182 -15.69 29.15 4.97
CA ASP A 182 -15.43 29.35 6.39
C ASP A 182 -14.22 28.50 6.87
N LEU A 183 -14.04 27.29 6.29
CA LEU A 183 -12.85 26.47 6.54
C LEU A 183 -11.57 27.19 6.08
N LEU A 184 -11.59 27.82 4.90
CA LEU A 184 -10.43 28.55 4.40
C LEU A 184 -10.11 29.78 5.28
N ASP A 185 -11.13 30.47 5.76
CA ASP A 185 -10.97 31.59 6.70
C ASP A 185 -10.39 31.10 8.04
N GLN A 186 -10.86 29.95 8.53
CA GLN A 186 -10.34 29.36 9.78
C GLN A 186 -8.89 28.90 9.63
N ILE A 187 -8.51 28.33 8.47
CA ILE A 187 -7.11 27.99 8.18
C ILE A 187 -6.21 29.23 8.29
N VAL A 188 -6.64 30.37 7.76
CA VAL A 188 -5.89 31.62 7.86
C VAL A 188 -5.73 32.09 9.30
N MET A 189 -6.78 31.91 10.14
CA MET A 189 -6.78 32.37 11.52
C MET A 189 -5.95 31.47 12.45
N ASP A 190 -6.08 30.15 12.33
CA ASP A 190 -5.57 29.21 13.32
C ASP A 190 -4.22 28.59 12.94
N VAL A 191 -3.94 28.39 11.63
CA VAL A 191 -2.64 27.86 11.23
C VAL A 191 -1.59 28.95 11.38
N PRO A 192 -0.50 28.70 12.14
CA PRO A 192 0.56 29.70 12.30
C PRO A 192 1.28 29.93 10.97
N ALA A 193 1.90 31.11 10.86
CA ALA A 193 2.83 31.38 9.78
C ALA A 193 4.07 30.48 9.92
N PRO A 194 4.68 30.07 8.79
CA PRO A 194 5.89 29.26 8.85
C PRO A 194 7.00 29.98 9.60
N HIS A 195 7.75 29.20 10.38
CA HIS A 195 8.96 29.67 11.05
C HIS A 195 10.16 29.56 10.10
N GLY A 196 11.20 30.29 10.37
CA GLY A 196 12.46 30.27 9.62
C GLY A 196 13.04 31.66 9.46
N ASP A 197 14.33 31.75 9.24
CA ASP A 197 15.06 33.00 9.07
C ASP A 197 15.30 33.28 7.57
N PRO A 198 14.61 34.27 6.96
CA PRO A 198 14.80 34.60 5.54
C PRO A 198 16.23 35.03 5.18
N GLU A 199 17.00 35.56 6.17
CA GLU A 199 18.36 36.02 5.95
C GLU A 199 19.41 34.93 6.16
N ALA A 200 19.03 33.76 6.67
CA ALA A 200 19.94 32.63 6.88
C ALA A 200 20.38 31.98 5.55
N PRO A 201 21.40 31.12 5.54
CA PRO A 201 21.67 30.26 4.40
C PRO A 201 20.46 29.37 4.08
N ALA A 202 20.16 29.22 2.79
CA ALA A 202 19.02 28.45 2.35
C ALA A 202 19.07 27.00 2.87
N ARG A 203 17.97 26.55 3.49
CA ARG A 203 17.69 25.15 3.84
C ARG A 203 16.31 24.78 3.36
N ALA A 204 16.22 23.76 2.54
CA ALA A 204 14.95 23.21 2.08
C ALA A 204 14.88 21.71 2.40
N LEU A 205 13.74 21.27 2.94
CA LEU A 205 13.44 19.87 3.19
C LEU A 205 12.90 19.25 1.92
N ILE A 206 13.48 18.15 1.46
CA ILE A 206 12.96 17.35 0.35
C ILE A 206 11.88 16.42 0.92
N PHE A 207 10.61 16.70 0.65
CA PHE A 207 9.52 15.87 1.16
C PHE A 207 9.01 14.85 0.14
N ASP A 208 9.25 15.06 -1.18
CA ASP A 208 8.94 14.07 -2.22
C ASP A 208 9.86 14.25 -3.44
N SER A 209 9.97 13.20 -4.28
CA SER A 209 10.69 13.22 -5.55
C SER A 209 9.99 12.34 -6.57
N VAL A 210 9.85 12.85 -7.80
CA VAL A 210 9.18 12.15 -8.90
C VAL A 210 10.08 12.18 -10.13
N TYR A 211 10.16 11.07 -10.84
CA TYR A 211 10.79 11.03 -12.14
C TYR A 211 9.76 11.34 -13.23
N ASP A 212 10.01 12.40 -13.99
CA ASP A 212 9.27 12.78 -15.18
C ASP A 212 10.12 12.41 -16.41
N SER A 213 9.53 11.70 -17.38
CA SER A 213 10.25 11.22 -18.57
C SER A 213 10.79 12.35 -19.47
N TYR A 214 10.25 13.55 -19.37
CA TYR A 214 10.65 14.71 -20.16
C TYR A 214 11.53 15.69 -19.39
N ARG A 215 11.27 15.88 -18.09
CA ARG A 215 11.93 16.86 -17.22
C ARG A 215 13.06 16.27 -16.37
N GLY A 216 13.11 14.94 -16.24
CA GLY A 216 14.01 14.25 -15.32
C GLY A 216 13.45 14.23 -13.90
N ILE A 217 14.29 14.35 -12.88
CA ILE A 217 13.87 14.31 -11.49
C ILE A 217 13.32 15.67 -11.08
N VAL A 218 12.05 15.67 -10.69
CA VAL A 218 11.35 16.77 -10.04
C VAL A 218 11.36 16.51 -8.54
N THR A 219 12.04 17.36 -7.79
CA THR A 219 12.15 17.28 -6.34
C THR A 219 11.23 18.30 -5.70
N TYR A 220 10.30 17.87 -4.86
CA TYR A 220 9.41 18.74 -4.11
C TYR A 220 10.08 19.14 -2.81
N ILE A 221 10.10 20.44 -2.56
CA ILE A 221 10.83 21.05 -1.45
C ILE A 221 9.94 21.98 -0.63
N ARG A 222 10.18 22.00 0.68
CA ARG A 222 9.68 22.99 1.61
C ARG A 222 10.88 23.84 2.06
N MET A 223 10.82 25.13 1.76
CA MET A 223 11.84 26.08 2.22
C MET A 223 11.69 26.34 3.71
N GLU A 224 12.72 25.99 4.48
CA GLU A 224 12.74 26.28 5.93
C GLU A 224 13.36 27.64 6.19
N ASP A 225 14.57 27.86 5.71
CA ASP A 225 15.30 29.12 5.86
C ASP A 225 15.80 29.65 4.53
N GLY A 226 16.06 30.93 4.49
CA GLY A 226 16.73 31.62 3.40
C GLY A 226 15.93 31.64 2.11
N GLU A 227 16.63 31.84 1.00
CA GLU A 227 16.07 31.93 -0.35
C GLU A 227 16.92 31.11 -1.31
N LEU A 228 16.26 30.41 -2.24
CA LEU A 228 16.90 29.71 -3.37
C LEU A 228 16.50 30.40 -4.67
N HIS A 229 17.50 30.74 -5.49
CA HIS A 229 17.30 31.39 -6.78
C HIS A 229 17.34 30.40 -7.96
N ASP A 230 16.62 30.76 -9.04
CA ASP A 230 16.68 30.03 -10.31
C ASP A 230 18.12 29.97 -10.83
N ARG A 231 18.57 28.78 -11.25
CA ARG A 231 19.93 28.48 -11.72
C ARG A 231 21.05 28.62 -10.68
N GLU A 232 20.75 28.80 -9.42
CA GLU A 232 21.73 28.73 -8.36
C GLU A 232 22.13 27.26 -8.11
N LYS A 233 23.43 26.96 -8.03
CA LYS A 233 23.90 25.62 -7.70
C LYS A 233 23.42 25.19 -6.33
N VAL A 234 22.85 23.99 -6.26
CA VAL A 234 22.34 23.42 -5.02
C VAL A 234 23.15 22.22 -4.57
N HIS A 235 23.24 22.02 -3.27
CA HIS A 235 23.94 20.91 -2.64
C HIS A 235 22.99 20.09 -1.78
N MET A 236 22.93 18.78 -2.02
CA MET A 236 22.21 17.81 -1.23
C MET A 236 23.10 17.37 -0.08
N MET A 237 22.77 17.77 1.16
CA MET A 237 23.66 17.64 2.31
C MET A 237 23.88 16.17 2.74
N GLY A 238 22.83 15.34 2.71
CA GLY A 238 22.90 13.94 3.14
C GLY A 238 23.61 13.05 2.12
N ILE A 239 23.36 13.26 0.83
CA ILE A 239 24.00 12.50 -0.26
C ILE A 239 25.39 13.06 -0.60
N GLY A 240 25.65 14.35 -0.30
CA GLY A 240 26.91 15.02 -0.60
C GLY A 240 27.10 15.38 -2.08
N MET A 241 26.01 15.49 -2.85
CA MET A 241 26.07 15.80 -4.28
C MET A 241 25.67 17.24 -4.56
N THR A 242 26.28 17.84 -5.58
CA THR A 242 25.95 19.19 -6.05
C THR A 242 25.36 19.11 -7.45
N HIS A 243 24.27 19.84 -7.67
CA HIS A 243 23.56 19.87 -8.94
C HIS A 243 23.43 21.30 -9.47
N ASP A 244 23.33 21.42 -10.80
CA ASP A 244 23.00 22.65 -11.49
C ASP A 244 21.49 22.60 -11.84
N PRO A 245 20.60 23.31 -11.12
CA PRO A 245 19.18 23.29 -11.38
C PRO A 245 18.83 23.79 -12.78
N ILE A 246 17.90 23.08 -13.41
CA ILE A 246 17.33 23.49 -14.68
C ILE A 246 16.21 24.50 -14.47
N GLU A 247 15.41 24.27 -13.40
CA GLU A 247 14.21 25.03 -13.10
C GLU A 247 13.89 24.97 -11.60
N ILE A 248 13.36 26.07 -11.07
CA ILE A 248 12.73 26.17 -9.75
C ILE A 248 11.33 26.76 -9.93
N GLY A 249 10.35 26.33 -9.13
CA GLY A 249 9.00 26.83 -9.27
C GLY A 249 8.02 26.37 -8.20
N VAL A 250 6.76 26.75 -8.40
CA VAL A 250 5.61 26.38 -7.55
C VAL A 250 4.59 25.60 -8.36
N ILE A 251 3.67 24.92 -7.66
CA ILE A 251 2.58 24.17 -8.27
C ILE A 251 1.29 24.95 -8.02
N SER A 252 0.65 25.47 -9.11
CA SER A 252 -0.49 26.39 -9.00
C SER A 252 -1.41 26.36 -10.24
N PRO A 253 -2.30 25.39 -10.44
CA PRO A 253 -2.28 23.99 -10.05
C PRO A 253 -1.21 23.18 -10.81
N ASP A 254 -0.70 23.71 -11.91
CA ASP A 254 0.39 23.14 -12.69
C ASP A 254 1.74 23.73 -12.29
N MET A 255 2.81 23.03 -12.67
CA MET A 255 4.17 23.50 -12.44
C MET A 255 4.43 24.82 -13.13
N THR A 256 4.67 25.86 -12.34
CA THR A 256 4.93 27.22 -12.82
C THR A 256 6.32 27.66 -12.37
N ARG A 257 7.19 27.93 -13.36
CA ARG A 257 8.55 28.40 -13.10
C ARG A 257 8.55 29.75 -12.40
N THR A 258 9.43 29.89 -11.40
CA THR A 258 9.64 31.13 -10.65
C THR A 258 11.09 31.55 -10.66
N LYS A 259 11.39 32.75 -10.16
CA LYS A 259 12.77 33.24 -10.05
C LYS A 259 13.46 32.79 -8.76
N ALA A 260 12.67 32.58 -7.74
CA ALA A 260 13.17 32.20 -6.41
C ALA A 260 12.06 31.51 -5.59
N LEU A 261 12.46 30.86 -4.51
CA LEU A 261 11.60 30.38 -3.43
C LEU A 261 12.19 30.89 -2.11
N GLY A 262 11.37 31.53 -1.29
CA GLY A 262 11.73 32.07 0.01
C GLY A 262 11.32 31.18 1.18
N ALA A 263 11.84 31.49 2.38
CA ALA A 263 11.50 30.79 3.60
C ALA A 263 9.99 30.66 3.80
N GLY A 264 9.51 29.47 4.13
CA GLY A 264 8.09 29.15 4.29
C GLY A 264 7.40 28.66 3.02
N GLU A 265 7.94 28.87 1.83
CA GLU A 265 7.29 28.47 0.58
C GLU A 265 7.49 26.98 0.26
N VAL A 266 6.44 26.37 -0.30
CA VAL A 266 6.45 25.02 -0.86
C VAL A 266 6.56 25.13 -2.37
N GLY A 267 7.49 24.37 -2.97
CA GLY A 267 7.71 24.40 -4.41
C GLY A 267 8.43 23.15 -4.92
N TYR A 268 9.00 23.26 -6.10
CA TYR A 268 9.78 22.19 -6.72
C TYR A 268 11.08 22.69 -7.33
N ILE A 269 12.02 21.78 -7.48
CA ILE A 269 13.28 21.99 -8.20
C ILE A 269 13.54 20.85 -9.16
N ILE A 270 13.98 21.16 -10.38
CA ILE A 270 14.41 20.18 -11.38
C ILE A 270 15.92 20.24 -11.47
N THR A 271 16.57 19.19 -10.98
CA THR A 271 18.04 19.16 -10.84
C THR A 271 18.77 18.61 -12.08
N GLY A 272 18.04 18.06 -13.07
CA GLY A 272 18.66 17.36 -14.20
C GLY A 272 19.35 16.04 -13.84
N ALA A 273 19.26 15.61 -12.61
CA ALA A 273 19.70 14.31 -12.17
C ALA A 273 18.91 13.20 -12.91
N LYS A 274 19.59 12.12 -13.25
CA LYS A 274 18.98 11.01 -14.01
C LYS A 274 18.59 9.83 -13.12
N ASP A 275 19.00 9.86 -11.86
CA ASP A 275 18.78 8.79 -10.89
C ASP A 275 18.19 9.40 -9.61
N VAL A 276 17.05 8.89 -9.14
CA VAL A 276 16.36 9.34 -7.93
C VAL A 276 17.21 9.14 -6.68
N SER A 277 18.14 8.19 -6.69
CA SER A 277 19.11 8.06 -5.60
C SER A 277 19.94 9.34 -5.36
N GLN A 278 19.95 10.25 -6.34
CA GLN A 278 20.61 11.56 -6.27
C GLN A 278 19.70 12.67 -5.69
N SER A 279 18.45 12.35 -5.36
CA SER A 279 17.48 13.26 -4.73
C SER A 279 16.68 12.48 -3.67
N LYS A 280 17.38 12.12 -2.57
CA LYS A 280 16.77 11.31 -1.51
C LYS A 280 15.75 12.14 -0.74
N VAL A 281 14.56 11.61 -0.58
CA VAL A 281 13.51 12.20 0.27
C VAL A 281 13.98 12.21 1.73
N GLY A 282 13.75 13.32 2.42
CA GLY A 282 14.27 13.58 3.77
C GLY A 282 15.66 14.18 3.81
N ASP A 283 16.31 14.38 2.64
CA ASP A 283 17.57 15.12 2.58
C ASP A 283 17.32 16.64 2.66
N THR A 284 18.36 17.37 3.05
CA THR A 284 18.38 18.82 3.06
C THR A 284 19.06 19.35 1.82
N LEU A 285 18.37 20.21 1.10
CA LEU A 285 18.90 20.95 -0.01
C LEU A 285 19.34 22.33 0.46
N THR A 286 20.56 22.74 0.12
CA THR A 286 21.13 24.06 0.44
C THR A 286 21.77 24.68 -0.79
N SER A 287 22.01 26.01 -0.72
CA SER A 287 22.81 26.71 -1.74
C SER A 287 24.26 26.24 -1.72
N ALA A 288 24.83 25.90 -2.86
CA ALA A 288 26.26 25.58 -2.94
C ALA A 288 27.17 26.82 -2.82
N VAL A 289 26.62 28.02 -2.99
CA VAL A 289 27.34 29.29 -2.88
C VAL A 289 27.45 29.73 -1.41
N ARG A 290 26.35 29.58 -0.66
CA ARG A 290 26.26 29.88 0.76
C ARG A 290 25.64 28.70 1.51
N PRO A 291 26.40 27.61 1.69
CA PRO A 291 25.87 26.38 2.27
C PRO A 291 25.51 26.56 3.75
N ALA A 292 24.43 25.90 4.16
CA ALA A 292 24.06 25.78 5.56
C ALA A 292 25.07 24.88 6.31
N ALA A 293 25.24 25.13 7.61
CA ALA A 293 26.17 24.38 8.45
C ALA A 293 25.61 23.01 8.88
N GLU A 294 24.29 22.92 9.10
CA GLU A 294 23.62 21.73 9.63
C GLU A 294 22.40 21.37 8.77
N PRO A 295 22.18 20.06 8.50
CA PRO A 295 20.99 19.61 7.80
C PRO A 295 19.75 19.73 8.69
N LEU A 296 18.57 19.74 8.07
CA LEU A 296 17.29 19.57 8.73
C LEU A 296 17.13 18.13 9.24
N PRO A 297 16.30 17.87 10.25
CA PRO A 297 15.93 16.51 10.61
C PRO A 297 15.34 15.79 9.40
N GLY A 298 15.95 14.65 9.04
CA GLY A 298 15.49 13.85 7.91
C GLY A 298 14.43 12.83 8.31
N TYR A 299 13.87 12.14 7.31
CA TYR A 299 12.93 11.04 7.51
C TYR A 299 13.64 9.70 7.69
N ARG A 300 12.96 8.77 8.38
CA ARG A 300 13.38 7.37 8.38
C ARG A 300 13.06 6.73 7.03
N ASP A 301 13.94 5.87 6.53
CA ASP A 301 13.64 5.11 5.31
C ASP A 301 12.50 4.13 5.60
N PRO A 302 11.50 4.02 4.70
CA PRO A 302 10.41 3.06 4.86
C PRO A 302 10.95 1.63 4.79
N LYS A 303 10.54 0.80 5.73
CA LYS A 303 10.89 -0.62 5.74
C LYS A 303 9.76 -1.43 5.12
N PRO A 304 10.03 -2.31 4.17
CA PRO A 304 9.01 -3.21 3.68
C PRO A 304 8.52 -4.16 4.77
N MET A 305 7.22 -4.33 4.84
CA MET A 305 6.56 -5.24 5.78
C MET A 305 6.14 -6.55 5.10
N VAL A 306 5.86 -6.51 3.80
CA VAL A 306 5.33 -7.63 3.02
C VAL A 306 6.24 -7.91 1.83
N TYR A 307 6.49 -9.17 1.54
CA TYR A 307 7.32 -9.62 0.43
C TYR A 307 6.56 -10.59 -0.47
N ALA A 308 6.67 -10.40 -1.80
CA ALA A 308 6.15 -11.34 -2.78
C ALA A 308 7.12 -11.48 -3.97
N GLY A 309 7.12 -12.66 -4.59
CA GLY A 309 7.81 -12.87 -5.86
C GLY A 309 6.94 -12.42 -7.02
N LEU A 310 7.51 -11.67 -7.96
CA LEU A 310 6.90 -11.28 -9.22
C LEU A 310 7.62 -11.96 -10.38
N PHE A 311 6.89 -12.75 -11.16
CA PHE A 311 7.44 -13.52 -12.26
C PHE A 311 6.66 -13.20 -13.54
N PRO A 312 7.34 -12.90 -14.66
CA PRO A 312 6.64 -12.70 -15.93
C PRO A 312 6.05 -14.03 -16.41
N ILE A 313 4.88 -13.99 -17.00
CA ILE A 313 4.23 -15.17 -17.59
C ILE A 313 5.12 -15.74 -18.70
N ASP A 314 5.68 -14.88 -19.56
CA ASP A 314 6.71 -15.27 -20.53
C ASP A 314 8.09 -14.93 -19.96
N ASN A 315 8.91 -15.95 -19.71
CA ASN A 315 10.27 -15.76 -19.21
C ASN A 315 11.17 -14.88 -20.11
N ALA A 316 10.84 -14.71 -21.38
CA ALA A 316 11.53 -13.79 -22.27
C ALA A 316 11.37 -12.32 -21.85
N GLN A 317 10.32 -11.97 -21.11
CA GLN A 317 10.03 -10.63 -20.60
C GLN A 317 10.76 -10.30 -19.28
N PHE A 318 11.64 -11.16 -18.78
CA PHE A 318 12.41 -10.86 -17.56
C PHE A 318 13.23 -9.57 -17.63
N PRO A 319 13.91 -9.24 -18.77
CA PRO A 319 14.61 -7.95 -18.91
C PRO A 319 13.64 -6.75 -18.85
N GLU A 320 12.46 -6.87 -19.49
CA GLU A 320 11.43 -5.82 -19.48
C GLU A 320 10.87 -5.61 -18.06
N LEU A 321 10.67 -6.68 -17.30
CA LEU A 321 10.24 -6.59 -15.90
C LEU A 321 11.28 -5.86 -15.04
N ARG A 322 12.57 -6.12 -15.23
CA ARG A 322 13.63 -5.39 -14.54
C ARG A 322 13.59 -3.89 -14.86
N ASP A 323 13.53 -3.55 -16.14
CA ASP A 323 13.47 -2.16 -16.58
C ASP A 323 12.22 -1.43 -16.07
N ALA A 324 11.09 -2.14 -15.97
CA ALA A 324 9.85 -1.62 -15.40
C ALA A 324 9.98 -1.37 -13.88
N LEU A 325 10.54 -2.33 -13.14
CA LEU A 325 10.79 -2.17 -11.70
C LEU A 325 11.79 -1.04 -11.42
N ASP A 326 12.86 -0.91 -12.23
CA ASP A 326 13.80 0.22 -12.15
C ASP A 326 13.06 1.56 -12.29
N LYS A 327 12.19 1.68 -13.29
CA LYS A 327 11.39 2.90 -13.51
C LYS A 327 10.38 3.16 -12.39
N LEU A 328 9.69 2.12 -11.89
CA LEU A 328 8.76 2.28 -10.78
C LEU A 328 9.47 2.76 -9.50
N LYS A 329 10.63 2.17 -9.20
CA LYS A 329 11.44 2.56 -8.04
C LYS A 329 11.87 4.02 -8.08
N LEU A 330 11.98 4.63 -9.26
CA LEU A 330 12.24 6.05 -9.39
C LEU A 330 11.13 6.92 -8.78
N ASN A 331 9.89 6.43 -8.76
CA ASN A 331 8.72 7.14 -8.24
C ASN A 331 8.20 6.58 -6.92
N ASP A 332 8.81 5.51 -6.43
CA ASP A 332 8.37 4.77 -5.25
C ASP A 332 9.59 4.33 -4.43
N ALA A 333 10.01 5.17 -3.50
CA ALA A 333 11.18 4.92 -2.64
C ALA A 333 11.00 3.70 -1.71
N ALA A 334 9.77 3.28 -1.48
CA ALA A 334 9.45 2.14 -0.61
C ALA A 334 9.59 0.79 -1.32
N LEU A 335 9.56 0.78 -2.66
CA LEU A 335 9.71 -0.45 -3.45
C LEU A 335 11.16 -0.92 -3.42
N ILE A 336 11.39 -2.10 -2.86
CA ILE A 336 12.67 -2.80 -2.97
C ILE A 336 12.49 -4.09 -3.74
N TYR A 337 13.52 -4.50 -4.48
CA TYR A 337 13.49 -5.78 -5.20
C TYR A 337 14.88 -6.35 -5.38
N THR A 338 14.94 -7.68 -5.41
CA THR A 338 16.14 -8.48 -5.65
C THR A 338 15.83 -9.58 -6.66
N PRO A 339 16.76 -9.98 -7.54
CA PRO A 339 16.55 -11.09 -8.45
C PRO A 339 16.21 -12.38 -7.69
N GLU A 340 15.20 -13.10 -8.17
CA GLU A 340 14.77 -14.39 -7.62
C GLU A 340 14.65 -15.42 -8.76
N THR A 341 14.92 -16.69 -8.45
CA THR A 341 14.73 -17.79 -9.39
C THR A 341 13.86 -18.86 -8.73
N SER A 342 12.75 -19.19 -9.38
CA SER A 342 11.85 -20.27 -9.00
C SER A 342 12.02 -21.45 -9.96
N VAL A 343 12.08 -22.66 -9.42
CA VAL A 343 12.12 -23.89 -10.25
C VAL A 343 10.86 -24.03 -11.09
N ALA A 344 9.72 -23.57 -10.57
CA ALA A 344 8.42 -23.68 -11.23
C ALA A 344 8.12 -22.50 -12.16
N LEU A 345 8.54 -21.27 -11.82
CA LEU A 345 8.15 -20.03 -12.50
C LEU A 345 9.29 -19.39 -13.32
N GLY A 346 10.53 -19.86 -13.17
CA GLY A 346 11.69 -19.32 -13.88
C GLY A 346 12.30 -18.09 -13.18
N PHE A 347 12.72 -17.10 -13.96
CA PHE A 347 13.36 -15.88 -13.46
C PHE A 347 12.33 -14.81 -13.12
N GLY A 348 12.51 -14.16 -11.99
CA GLY A 348 11.66 -13.09 -11.47
C GLY A 348 12.37 -12.21 -10.46
N PHE A 349 11.60 -11.48 -9.68
CA PHE A 349 12.11 -10.62 -8.61
C PHE A 349 11.35 -10.84 -7.32
N ARG A 350 12.08 -10.91 -6.21
CA ARG A 350 11.53 -10.81 -4.86
C ARG A 350 11.37 -9.34 -4.54
N CYS A 351 10.12 -8.89 -4.40
CA CYS A 351 9.79 -7.50 -4.12
C CYS A 351 9.32 -7.33 -2.68
N GLY A 352 9.71 -6.24 -2.04
CA GLY A 352 9.23 -5.81 -0.74
C GLY A 352 8.31 -4.61 -0.87
N PHE A 353 7.22 -4.60 -0.11
CA PHE A 353 6.13 -3.64 -0.14
C PHE A 353 5.78 -3.16 1.27
N LEU A 354 5.20 -1.97 1.38
CA LEU A 354 4.72 -1.43 2.66
C LEU A 354 3.54 -2.23 3.21
N GLY A 355 2.66 -2.71 2.33
CA GLY A 355 1.49 -3.50 2.68
C GLY A 355 0.84 -4.12 1.45
N LEU A 356 -0.36 -4.68 1.62
CA LEU A 356 -1.09 -5.36 0.53
C LEU A 356 -1.62 -4.41 -0.53
N LEU A 357 -2.11 -3.24 -0.13
CA LEU A 357 -2.61 -2.26 -1.08
C LEU A 357 -1.46 -1.73 -1.95
N HIS A 358 -0.31 -1.43 -1.33
CA HIS A 358 0.90 -1.04 -2.05
C HIS A 358 1.33 -2.12 -3.05
N MET A 359 1.36 -3.39 -2.64
CA MET A 359 1.66 -4.52 -3.51
C MET A 359 0.69 -4.62 -4.70
N GLY A 360 -0.62 -4.46 -4.44
CA GLY A 360 -1.65 -4.47 -5.48
C GLY A 360 -1.48 -3.34 -6.49
N ILE A 361 -1.15 -2.13 -6.02
CA ILE A 361 -0.91 -0.96 -6.87
C ILE A 361 0.33 -1.16 -7.75
N VAL A 362 1.44 -1.61 -7.20
CA VAL A 362 2.66 -1.89 -7.97
C VAL A 362 2.40 -2.92 -9.05
N ASN A 363 1.70 -4.01 -8.73
CA ASN A 363 1.35 -5.05 -9.70
C ASN A 363 0.45 -4.52 -10.82
N GLU A 364 -0.55 -3.72 -10.48
CA GLU A 364 -1.46 -3.10 -11.45
C GLU A 364 -0.74 -2.09 -12.35
N ARG A 365 0.19 -1.30 -11.80
CA ARG A 365 1.03 -0.38 -12.56
C ARG A 365 1.95 -1.12 -13.54
N LEU A 366 2.58 -2.23 -13.10
CA LEU A 366 3.39 -3.07 -13.97
C LEU A 366 2.57 -3.62 -15.17
N SER A 367 1.33 -4.01 -14.92
CA SER A 367 0.44 -4.48 -15.97
C SER A 367 -0.01 -3.34 -16.91
N ARG A 368 -0.49 -2.20 -16.37
CA ARG A 368 -1.09 -1.14 -17.19
C ARG A 368 -0.06 -0.24 -17.89
N GLU A 369 0.99 0.18 -17.15
CA GLU A 369 1.97 1.13 -17.67
C GLU A 369 3.02 0.46 -18.56
N PHE A 370 3.35 -0.81 -18.28
CA PHE A 370 4.43 -1.55 -18.96
C PHE A 370 3.94 -2.75 -19.77
N GLY A 371 2.63 -3.10 -19.71
CA GLY A 371 2.05 -4.21 -20.46
C GLY A 371 2.58 -5.59 -20.05
N LEU A 372 2.95 -5.76 -18.77
CA LEU A 372 3.51 -7.00 -18.23
C LEU A 372 2.43 -7.84 -17.57
N ASP A 373 2.27 -9.07 -18.03
CA ASP A 373 1.43 -10.06 -17.36
C ASP A 373 2.28 -10.86 -16.38
N LEU A 374 1.95 -10.77 -15.09
CA LEU A 374 2.79 -11.29 -14.02
C LEU A 374 2.07 -12.36 -13.19
N ILE A 375 2.84 -13.34 -12.72
CA ILE A 375 2.45 -14.25 -11.64
C ILE A 375 3.04 -13.69 -10.35
N GLN A 376 2.17 -13.39 -9.40
CA GLN A 376 2.54 -12.98 -8.06
C GLN A 376 2.46 -14.17 -7.11
N THR A 377 3.51 -14.41 -6.33
CA THR A 377 3.48 -15.43 -5.27
C THR A 377 2.66 -14.95 -4.07
N ALA A 378 2.29 -15.86 -3.18
CA ALA A 378 1.63 -15.49 -1.93
C ALA A 378 2.50 -14.48 -1.15
N PRO A 379 1.88 -13.45 -0.55
CA PRO A 379 2.60 -12.50 0.29
C PRO A 379 3.18 -13.20 1.51
N ASN A 380 4.39 -12.81 1.88
CA ASN A 380 5.09 -13.31 3.08
C ASN A 380 5.64 -12.14 3.88
N VAL A 381 5.82 -12.37 5.17
CA VAL A 381 6.55 -11.47 6.06
C VAL A 381 7.98 -11.98 6.26
N THR A 382 8.80 -11.18 6.89
CA THR A 382 10.17 -11.57 7.26
C THR A 382 10.19 -12.38 8.53
N TYR A 383 11.00 -13.43 8.58
CA TYR A 383 11.23 -14.26 9.76
C TYR A 383 12.71 -14.33 10.10
N ASP A 384 13.05 -14.22 11.38
CA ASP A 384 14.40 -14.49 11.87
C ASP A 384 14.47 -15.89 12.44
N VAL A 385 15.22 -16.76 11.76
CA VAL A 385 15.33 -18.19 12.10
C VAL A 385 16.72 -18.47 12.66
N THR A 386 16.78 -19.00 13.85
CA THR A 386 18.01 -19.50 14.47
C THR A 386 18.03 -21.02 14.40
N ALA A 387 18.98 -21.59 13.68
CA ALA A 387 19.17 -23.03 13.60
C ALA A 387 19.85 -23.58 14.86
N GLU A 388 19.87 -24.93 15.02
CA GLU A 388 20.44 -25.59 16.20
C GLU A 388 21.97 -25.40 16.32
N ASP A 389 22.65 -25.19 15.20
CA ASP A 389 24.08 -24.85 15.13
C ASP A 389 24.42 -23.39 15.50
N GLY A 390 23.39 -22.57 15.76
CA GLY A 390 23.50 -21.15 16.13
C GLY A 390 23.55 -20.19 14.94
N SER A 391 23.48 -20.67 13.69
CA SER A 391 23.38 -19.81 12.51
C SER A 391 22.06 -19.04 12.51
N GLN A 392 22.11 -17.77 12.11
CA GLN A 392 20.96 -16.89 11.99
C GLN A 392 20.64 -16.69 10.51
N HIS A 393 19.39 -16.84 10.17
CA HIS A 393 18.88 -16.67 8.80
C HIS A 393 17.73 -15.68 8.80
N HIS A 394 17.85 -14.63 7.99
CA HIS A 394 16.80 -13.67 7.73
C HIS A 394 16.00 -14.14 6.51
N VAL A 395 14.80 -14.68 6.74
CA VAL A 395 14.02 -15.41 5.74
C VAL A 395 12.87 -14.55 5.26
N THR A 396 12.95 -14.07 4.03
CA THR A 396 11.87 -13.35 3.32
C THR A 396 11.14 -14.26 2.32
N ASN A 397 11.77 -15.38 1.95
CA ASN A 397 11.24 -16.36 1.02
C ASN A 397 11.15 -17.74 1.69
N PRO A 398 10.01 -18.45 1.65
CA PRO A 398 9.91 -19.80 2.19
C PRO A 398 10.94 -20.79 1.64
N SER A 399 11.47 -20.58 0.41
CA SER A 399 12.52 -21.43 -0.16
C SER A 399 13.86 -21.33 0.58
N GLU A 400 14.12 -20.18 1.22
CA GLU A 400 15.35 -19.91 2.01
C GLU A 400 15.27 -20.43 3.45
N PHE A 401 14.13 -20.99 3.83
CA PHE A 401 13.96 -21.54 5.17
C PHE A 401 14.95 -22.71 5.39
N PRO A 402 15.80 -22.64 6.43
CA PRO A 402 16.87 -23.62 6.62
C PRO A 402 16.34 -25.02 6.83
N ASP A 403 17.00 -26.00 6.19
CA ASP A 403 16.74 -27.41 6.42
C ASP A 403 17.37 -27.85 7.76
N GLY A 404 16.68 -28.69 8.49
CA GLY A 404 17.20 -29.27 9.74
C GLY A 404 16.41 -28.87 10.99
N LYS A 405 17.07 -28.97 12.15
CA LYS A 405 16.43 -28.61 13.42
C LYS A 405 16.57 -27.13 13.72
N ILE A 406 15.45 -26.52 13.98
CA ILE A 406 15.33 -25.09 14.29
C ILE A 406 15.28 -24.93 15.82
N LYS A 407 16.09 -24.01 16.34
CA LYS A 407 16.14 -23.66 17.76
C LYS A 407 15.09 -22.60 18.11
N LYS A 408 14.94 -21.58 17.26
CA LYS A 408 14.03 -20.46 17.50
C LYS A 408 13.60 -19.84 16.17
N ILE A 409 12.35 -19.48 16.06
CA ILE A 409 11.84 -18.64 14.97
C ILE A 409 11.20 -17.41 15.59
N VAL A 410 11.48 -16.26 15.03
CA VAL A 410 10.93 -14.97 15.45
C VAL A 410 10.11 -14.40 14.30
N GLU A 411 8.91 -13.94 14.60
CA GLU A 411 8.00 -13.32 13.65
C GLU A 411 7.72 -11.86 14.03
N PRO A 412 7.49 -10.95 13.06
CA PRO A 412 7.12 -9.58 13.32
C PRO A 412 5.70 -9.49 13.89
N MET A 413 5.52 -8.62 14.87
CA MET A 413 4.25 -8.32 15.51
C MET A 413 3.82 -6.91 15.15
N VAL A 414 2.52 -6.69 15.12
CA VAL A 414 1.92 -5.36 14.99
C VAL A 414 0.97 -5.08 16.13
N ALA A 415 0.94 -3.83 16.56
CA ALA A 415 -0.16 -3.29 17.34
C ALA A 415 -1.27 -2.91 16.37
N ALA A 416 -2.44 -3.49 16.58
CA ALA A 416 -3.62 -3.33 15.74
C ALA A 416 -4.71 -2.62 16.54
N ASP A 417 -5.16 -1.47 16.04
CA ASP A 417 -6.20 -0.64 16.63
C ASP A 417 -7.47 -0.82 15.80
N ILE A 418 -8.49 -1.42 16.43
CA ILE A 418 -9.75 -1.77 15.76
C ILE A 418 -10.87 -0.96 16.38
N ILE A 419 -11.49 -0.08 15.58
CA ILE A 419 -12.69 0.66 15.99
C ILE A 419 -13.92 -0.03 15.42
N THR A 420 -14.88 -0.31 16.28
CA THR A 420 -16.11 -1.01 15.90
C THR A 420 -17.31 -0.56 16.73
N PRO A 421 -18.54 -0.62 16.19
CA PRO A 421 -19.74 -0.53 17.01
C PRO A 421 -19.80 -1.64 18.06
N LYS A 422 -20.31 -1.30 19.24
CA LYS A 422 -20.36 -2.23 20.40
C LYS A 422 -21.04 -3.57 20.11
N GLU A 423 -21.97 -3.61 19.16
CA GLU A 423 -22.69 -4.84 18.77
C GLU A 423 -21.77 -5.89 18.12
N PHE A 424 -20.62 -5.48 17.56
CA PHE A 424 -19.68 -6.37 16.89
C PHE A 424 -18.46 -6.74 17.73
N ILE A 425 -18.37 -6.28 19.01
CA ILE A 425 -17.23 -6.59 19.90
C ILE A 425 -16.92 -8.09 19.90
N GLY A 426 -17.95 -8.94 20.11
CA GLY A 426 -17.76 -10.40 20.14
C GLY A 426 -17.21 -10.96 18.83
N ALA A 427 -17.71 -10.48 17.68
CA ALA A 427 -17.24 -10.94 16.38
C ALA A 427 -15.78 -10.54 16.10
N VAL A 428 -15.37 -9.35 16.57
CA VAL A 428 -13.98 -8.88 16.47
C VAL A 428 -13.07 -9.67 17.40
N MET A 429 -13.51 -9.94 18.65
CA MET A 429 -12.74 -10.76 19.59
C MET A 429 -12.49 -12.17 19.05
N ASP A 430 -13.53 -12.81 18.50
CA ASP A 430 -13.41 -14.15 17.90
C ASP A 430 -12.43 -14.12 16.71
N LEU A 431 -12.52 -13.10 15.84
CA LEU A 431 -11.62 -12.93 14.70
C LEU A 431 -10.16 -12.78 15.17
N CYS A 432 -9.89 -11.89 16.12
CA CYS A 432 -8.54 -11.66 16.63
C CYS A 432 -7.98 -12.93 17.29
N GLN A 433 -8.80 -13.68 18.03
CA GLN A 433 -8.39 -14.96 18.64
C GLN A 433 -8.05 -16.00 17.56
N ASP A 434 -8.85 -16.14 16.51
CA ASP A 434 -8.58 -17.03 15.37
C ASP A 434 -7.24 -16.69 14.70
N HIS A 435 -6.84 -15.41 14.72
CA HIS A 435 -5.58 -14.87 14.16
C HIS A 435 -4.47 -14.67 15.21
N ARG A 436 -4.48 -15.41 16.29
CA ARG A 436 -3.44 -15.39 17.35
C ARG A 436 -3.23 -14.02 18.00
N GLY A 437 -4.26 -13.17 17.95
CA GLY A 437 -4.23 -11.83 18.56
C GLY A 437 -4.22 -11.90 20.07
N ILE A 438 -3.36 -11.08 20.67
CA ILE A 438 -3.26 -10.89 22.12
C ILE A 438 -3.98 -9.58 22.43
N MET A 439 -5.07 -9.67 23.19
CA MET A 439 -5.85 -8.49 23.58
C MET A 439 -5.07 -7.63 24.57
N GLY A 440 -4.98 -6.35 24.27
CA GLY A 440 -4.49 -5.30 25.15
C GLY A 440 -5.64 -4.62 25.91
N THR A 441 -5.84 -3.34 25.67
CA THR A 441 -6.92 -2.53 26.25
C THR A 441 -8.14 -2.47 25.34
N MET A 442 -9.26 -2.10 25.92
CA MET A 442 -10.51 -1.81 25.21
C MET A 442 -11.09 -0.54 25.82
N GLU A 443 -11.31 0.47 24.97
CA GLU A 443 -11.75 1.79 25.39
C GLU A 443 -13.01 2.22 24.64
N TYR A 444 -13.92 2.91 25.31
CA TYR A 444 -15.13 3.44 24.68
C TYR A 444 -14.84 4.87 24.19
N ILE A 445 -14.81 5.04 22.85
CA ILE A 445 -14.68 6.36 22.23
C ILE A 445 -16.01 7.14 22.42
N SER A 446 -17.12 6.44 22.31
CA SER A 446 -18.46 6.98 22.52
C SER A 446 -19.39 5.92 23.13
N THR A 447 -20.65 6.27 23.37
CA THR A 447 -21.66 5.33 23.91
C THR A 447 -21.87 4.10 23.01
N ASP A 448 -21.58 4.19 21.73
CA ASP A 448 -21.88 3.18 20.71
C ASP A 448 -20.65 2.62 20.03
N ARG A 449 -19.46 3.20 20.23
CA ARG A 449 -18.20 2.81 19.56
C ARG A 449 -17.11 2.47 20.56
N VAL A 450 -16.34 1.44 20.21
CA VAL A 450 -15.28 0.90 21.03
C VAL A 450 -14.01 0.80 20.20
N GLU A 451 -12.89 1.21 20.78
CA GLU A 451 -11.55 0.96 20.30
C GLU A 451 -10.98 -0.24 21.03
N MET A 452 -10.45 -1.18 20.27
CA MET A 452 -9.87 -2.43 20.76
C MET A 452 -8.43 -2.54 20.31
N HIS A 453 -7.52 -2.59 21.26
CA HIS A 453 -6.08 -2.71 20.99
C HIS A 453 -5.67 -4.18 21.06
N TYR A 454 -5.05 -4.66 19.99
CA TYR A 454 -4.54 -6.01 19.88
C TYR A 454 -3.08 -6.01 19.46
N ARG A 455 -2.35 -7.01 19.91
CA ARG A 455 -1.03 -7.36 19.37
C ARG A 455 -1.18 -8.64 18.55
N ILE A 456 -0.98 -8.53 17.22
CA ILE A 456 -1.25 -9.60 16.26
C ILE A 456 0.01 -9.87 15.45
N PRO A 457 0.36 -11.14 15.12
CA PRO A 457 1.43 -11.41 14.16
C PRO A 457 1.11 -10.83 12.79
N LEU A 458 2.06 -10.10 12.19
CA LEU A 458 1.86 -9.45 10.90
C LEU A 458 1.41 -10.44 9.81
N ALA A 459 1.95 -11.66 9.81
CA ALA A 459 1.56 -12.71 8.88
C ALA A 459 0.06 -13.04 8.93
N GLU A 460 -0.59 -12.91 10.08
CA GLU A 460 -2.01 -13.20 10.24
C GLU A 460 -2.90 -12.07 9.71
N ILE A 461 -2.38 -10.83 9.63
CA ILE A 461 -3.11 -9.69 9.04
C ILE A 461 -3.03 -9.71 7.52
N VAL A 462 -1.86 -10.09 6.98
CA VAL A 462 -1.55 -10.00 5.55
C VAL A 462 -2.44 -10.90 4.68
N PHE A 463 -3.02 -11.98 5.19
CA PHE A 463 -3.76 -12.91 4.32
C PHE A 463 -5.21 -12.48 4.06
N ASP A 464 -6.05 -12.42 5.05
CA ASP A 464 -7.50 -12.23 4.86
C ASP A 464 -8.19 -11.52 6.06
N PHE A 465 -7.41 -11.05 7.03
CA PHE A 465 -7.93 -10.45 8.25
C PHE A 465 -8.84 -9.26 7.98
N PHE A 466 -8.44 -8.36 7.09
CA PHE A 466 -9.22 -7.16 6.77
C PHE A 466 -10.56 -7.52 6.13
N ASP A 467 -10.57 -8.45 5.19
CA ASP A 467 -11.80 -8.89 4.51
C ASP A 467 -12.75 -9.59 5.47
N GLN A 468 -12.21 -10.44 6.37
CA GLN A 468 -12.98 -11.07 7.42
C GLN A 468 -13.52 -10.06 8.44
N LEU A 469 -12.72 -9.06 8.81
CA LEU A 469 -13.14 -7.99 9.71
C LEU A 469 -14.35 -7.24 9.12
N LYS A 470 -14.23 -6.78 7.88
CA LYS A 470 -15.32 -6.09 7.17
C LYS A 470 -16.56 -6.97 7.02
N SER A 471 -16.38 -8.23 6.64
CA SER A 471 -17.48 -9.17 6.48
C SER A 471 -18.21 -9.45 7.80
N ARG A 472 -17.48 -9.74 8.89
CA ARG A 472 -18.06 -10.06 10.21
C ARG A 472 -18.74 -8.85 10.88
N THR A 473 -18.34 -7.64 10.50
CA THR A 473 -18.87 -6.38 11.05
C THR A 473 -19.75 -5.61 10.07
N LYS A 474 -20.18 -6.22 8.96
CA LYS A 474 -21.01 -5.59 7.91
C LYS A 474 -20.39 -4.31 7.34
N GLY A 475 -19.07 -4.21 7.35
CA GLY A 475 -18.33 -3.05 6.87
C GLY A 475 -18.09 -1.94 7.90
N TYR A 476 -18.62 -2.07 9.11
CA TYR A 476 -18.55 -0.99 10.12
C TYR A 476 -17.25 -0.92 10.92
N ALA A 477 -16.46 -1.99 10.98
CA ALA A 477 -15.18 -1.92 11.68
C ALA A 477 -14.09 -1.34 10.80
N SER A 478 -13.24 -0.51 11.40
CA SER A 478 -11.99 -0.03 10.81
C SER A 478 -10.79 -0.61 11.54
N LEU A 479 -9.67 -0.73 10.82
CA LEU A 479 -8.40 -1.25 11.30
C LEU A 479 -7.29 -0.28 10.92
N ASP A 480 -6.46 0.03 11.90
CA ASP A 480 -5.13 0.56 11.70
C ASP A 480 -4.10 -0.31 12.41
N TYR A 481 -2.85 -0.33 11.94
CA TYR A 481 -1.80 -1.11 12.59
C TYR A 481 -0.42 -0.51 12.34
N HIS A 482 0.47 -0.70 13.31
CA HIS A 482 1.86 -0.28 13.22
C HIS A 482 2.79 -1.36 13.78
N GLU A 483 4.06 -1.32 13.40
CA GLU A 483 5.07 -2.28 13.85
C GLU A 483 5.23 -2.25 15.38
N ASP A 484 5.12 -3.41 16.03
CA ASP A 484 5.27 -3.58 17.49
C ASP A 484 6.25 -4.70 17.82
N GLY A 485 7.47 -4.58 17.29
CA GLY A 485 8.57 -5.49 17.57
C GLY A 485 8.35 -6.91 17.07
N GLU A 486 8.89 -7.87 17.77
CA GLU A 486 8.98 -9.26 17.34
C GLU A 486 8.60 -10.23 18.46
N GLN A 487 8.18 -11.45 18.09
CA GLN A 487 7.86 -12.51 19.04
C GLN A 487 8.35 -13.87 18.55
N SER A 488 8.78 -14.73 19.49
CA SER A 488 9.08 -16.13 19.18
C SER A 488 7.80 -16.93 18.96
N ALA A 489 7.74 -17.71 17.85
CA ALA A 489 6.58 -18.52 17.51
C ALA A 489 6.96 -19.93 17.02
N ASP A 490 6.04 -20.87 17.16
CA ASP A 490 6.19 -22.24 16.65
C ASP A 490 5.70 -22.32 15.20
N LEU A 491 6.56 -21.87 14.29
CA LEU A 491 6.28 -21.85 12.86
C LEU A 491 6.92 -23.06 12.16
N VAL A 492 6.31 -23.46 11.07
CA VAL A 492 6.81 -24.56 10.23
C VAL A 492 6.65 -24.20 8.75
N LYS A 493 7.60 -24.67 7.95
CA LYS A 493 7.48 -24.61 6.49
C LYS A 493 6.59 -25.75 6.02
N VAL A 494 5.56 -25.43 5.26
CA VAL A 494 4.72 -26.39 4.54
C VAL A 494 5.08 -26.34 3.06
N ASP A 495 5.63 -27.45 2.54
CA ASP A 495 5.93 -27.62 1.13
C ASP A 495 4.76 -28.29 0.42
N ILE A 496 4.43 -27.84 -0.77
CA ILE A 496 3.46 -28.49 -1.67
C ILE A 496 4.23 -29.30 -2.72
N LEU A 497 3.89 -30.58 -2.82
CA LEU A 497 4.49 -31.48 -3.80
C LEU A 497 3.45 -31.90 -4.82
N ILE A 498 3.78 -31.76 -6.09
CA ILE A 498 3.00 -32.27 -7.22
C ILE A 498 3.79 -33.40 -7.88
N GLN A 499 3.23 -34.59 -7.90
CA GLN A 499 3.90 -35.81 -8.38
C GLN A 499 5.21 -36.17 -7.63
N GLY A 500 5.38 -35.66 -6.41
CA GLY A 500 6.57 -35.87 -5.57
C GLY A 500 7.65 -34.80 -5.73
N GLU A 501 7.49 -33.87 -6.68
CA GLU A 501 8.37 -32.71 -6.86
C GLU A 501 7.84 -31.50 -6.08
N LYS A 502 8.71 -30.82 -5.35
CA LYS A 502 8.34 -29.59 -4.62
C LYS A 502 8.08 -28.45 -5.59
N VAL A 503 6.99 -27.72 -5.38
CA VAL A 503 6.67 -26.49 -6.08
C VAL A 503 6.86 -25.33 -5.12
N ASP A 504 7.99 -24.66 -5.24
CA ASP A 504 8.45 -23.60 -4.34
C ASP A 504 7.46 -22.42 -4.24
N ALA A 505 6.81 -22.06 -5.35
CA ALA A 505 5.80 -21.00 -5.39
C ALA A 505 4.59 -21.22 -4.47
N PHE A 506 4.32 -22.47 -4.06
CA PHE A 506 3.22 -22.82 -3.15
C PHE A 506 3.69 -23.13 -1.72
N SER A 507 4.98 -23.04 -1.46
CA SER A 507 5.53 -23.23 -0.10
C SER A 507 5.16 -22.02 0.77
N ALA A 508 4.80 -22.27 2.04
CA ALA A 508 4.45 -21.22 2.99
C ALA A 508 5.03 -21.52 4.37
N ILE A 509 5.32 -20.47 5.13
CA ILE A 509 5.67 -20.55 6.55
C ILE A 509 4.40 -20.22 7.33
N VAL A 510 3.93 -21.17 8.14
CA VAL A 510 2.67 -21.04 8.87
C VAL A 510 2.84 -21.55 10.32
N HIS A 511 1.95 -21.11 11.22
CA HIS A 511 1.93 -21.64 12.58
C HIS A 511 1.63 -23.15 12.56
N ARG A 512 2.30 -23.90 13.43
CA ARG A 512 2.20 -25.38 13.48
C ARG A 512 0.76 -25.87 13.58
N ASP A 513 -0.07 -25.22 14.39
CA ASP A 513 -1.47 -25.60 14.58
C ASP A 513 -2.31 -25.40 13.29
N LYS A 514 -1.95 -24.42 12.45
CA LYS A 514 -2.63 -24.13 11.18
C LYS A 514 -2.05 -24.92 9.99
N ALA A 515 -0.92 -25.59 10.16
CA ALA A 515 -0.22 -26.27 9.06
C ALA A 515 -1.06 -27.35 8.39
N TYR A 516 -1.82 -28.14 9.15
CA TYR A 516 -2.69 -29.16 8.60
C TYR A 516 -3.86 -28.59 7.80
N SER A 517 -4.55 -27.58 8.33
CA SER A 517 -5.68 -26.92 7.65
C SER A 517 -5.22 -26.23 6.37
N TYR A 518 -4.09 -25.53 6.41
CA TYR A 518 -3.44 -24.94 5.22
C TYR A 518 -3.13 -26.02 4.17
N GLY A 519 -2.49 -27.12 4.55
CA GLY A 519 -2.15 -28.19 3.64
C GLY A 519 -3.37 -28.85 2.97
N VAL A 520 -4.46 -29.06 3.74
CA VAL A 520 -5.72 -29.58 3.22
C VAL A 520 -6.39 -28.60 2.25
N MET A 521 -6.45 -27.31 2.63
CA MET A 521 -7.02 -26.25 1.79
C MET A 521 -6.28 -26.16 0.45
N MET A 522 -4.95 -26.04 0.46
CA MET A 522 -4.13 -25.90 -0.71
C MET A 522 -4.18 -27.14 -1.63
N THR A 523 -4.10 -28.35 -1.07
CA THR A 523 -4.18 -29.59 -1.88
C THR A 523 -5.55 -29.75 -2.54
N LYS A 524 -6.65 -29.39 -1.87
CA LYS A 524 -8.01 -29.39 -2.45
C LYS A 524 -8.15 -28.33 -3.56
N LYS A 525 -7.65 -27.12 -3.32
CA LYS A 525 -7.70 -26.01 -4.29
C LYS A 525 -6.95 -26.39 -5.57
N LEU A 526 -5.71 -26.85 -5.46
CA LEU A 526 -4.91 -27.32 -6.60
C LEU A 526 -5.57 -28.50 -7.34
N ARG A 527 -6.18 -29.44 -6.62
CA ARG A 527 -6.92 -30.54 -7.23
C ARG A 527 -8.08 -30.04 -8.11
N SER A 528 -8.73 -28.95 -7.74
CA SER A 528 -9.84 -28.38 -8.52
C SER A 528 -9.37 -27.61 -9.76
N LEU A 529 -8.16 -27.06 -9.73
CA LEU A 529 -7.59 -26.20 -10.76
C LEU A 529 -6.77 -26.95 -11.80
N ILE A 530 -5.98 -27.95 -11.37
CA ILE A 530 -5.13 -28.71 -12.29
C ILE A 530 -5.97 -29.70 -13.11
N PRO A 531 -5.88 -29.65 -14.46
CA PRO A 531 -6.65 -30.52 -15.32
C PRO A 531 -6.22 -32.00 -15.23
N ARG A 532 -7.15 -32.92 -15.49
CA ARG A 532 -6.84 -34.36 -15.52
C ARG A 532 -5.94 -34.68 -16.70
N GLN A 533 -4.84 -35.39 -16.41
CA GLN A 533 -3.91 -35.88 -17.42
C GLN A 533 -4.05 -37.38 -17.65
N GLN A 534 -3.25 -37.96 -18.56
CA GLN A 534 -3.29 -39.39 -18.91
C GLN A 534 -2.86 -40.30 -17.73
N PHE A 535 -2.26 -39.75 -16.69
CA PHE A 535 -1.80 -40.44 -15.48
C PHE A 535 -2.38 -39.79 -14.23
N GLU A 536 -2.28 -40.45 -13.10
CA GLU A 536 -2.70 -39.96 -11.80
C GLU A 536 -1.66 -38.99 -11.22
N ILE A 537 -2.12 -37.81 -10.76
CA ILE A 537 -1.27 -36.79 -10.19
C ILE A 537 -1.57 -36.73 -8.68
N PRO A 538 -0.66 -37.20 -7.82
CA PRO A 538 -0.74 -36.96 -6.39
C PRO A 538 -0.31 -35.55 -6.08
N ILE A 539 -1.12 -34.83 -5.30
CA ILE A 539 -0.80 -33.52 -4.72
C ILE A 539 -0.68 -33.75 -3.23
N GLN A 540 0.43 -33.30 -2.63
CA GLN A 540 0.74 -33.56 -1.23
C GLN A 540 1.22 -32.28 -0.56
N ALA A 541 0.83 -32.09 0.71
CA ALA A 541 1.43 -31.09 1.58
C ALA A 541 2.31 -31.79 2.60
N ALA A 542 3.51 -31.27 2.84
CA ALA A 542 4.48 -31.89 3.72
C ALA A 542 5.19 -30.87 4.63
N ILE A 543 5.55 -31.29 5.83
CA ILE A 543 6.47 -30.59 6.72
C ILE A 543 7.76 -31.40 6.75
N GLY A 544 8.83 -30.88 6.13
CA GLY A 544 10.04 -31.64 5.91
C GLY A 544 9.76 -32.92 5.11
N SER A 545 10.01 -34.10 5.70
CA SER A 545 9.73 -35.41 5.09
C SER A 545 8.34 -35.96 5.39
N ARG A 546 7.59 -35.34 6.31
CA ARG A 546 6.29 -35.86 6.77
C ARG A 546 5.15 -35.27 5.94
N ILE A 547 4.43 -36.14 5.21
CA ILE A 547 3.20 -35.75 4.50
C ILE A 547 2.08 -35.54 5.51
N ILE A 548 1.45 -34.35 5.49
CA ILE A 548 0.35 -33.96 6.38
C ILE A 548 -1.02 -33.99 5.68
N ALA A 549 -1.06 -33.73 4.37
CA ALA A 549 -2.28 -33.81 3.56
C ALA A 549 -1.99 -34.38 2.18
N ARG A 550 -2.98 -35.02 1.58
CA ARG A 550 -2.85 -35.61 0.24
C ARG A 550 -4.18 -35.61 -0.49
N GLU A 551 -4.15 -35.17 -1.75
CA GLU A 551 -5.22 -35.30 -2.73
C GLU A 551 -4.69 -35.97 -4.02
N ASN A 552 -5.57 -36.57 -4.79
CA ASN A 552 -5.19 -37.22 -6.06
C ASN A 552 -6.09 -36.74 -7.20
N ILE A 553 -5.50 -36.31 -8.31
CA ILE A 553 -6.20 -36.08 -9.56
C ILE A 553 -6.24 -37.41 -10.35
N ARG A 554 -7.43 -37.92 -10.58
CA ARG A 554 -7.60 -39.20 -11.31
C ARG A 554 -7.21 -39.05 -12.78
N ALA A 555 -6.48 -40.06 -13.30
CA ALA A 555 -6.13 -40.10 -14.70
C ALA A 555 -7.35 -40.11 -15.63
N LEU A 556 -7.23 -39.50 -16.81
CA LEU A 556 -8.18 -39.67 -17.89
C LEU A 556 -8.29 -41.19 -18.26
N ARG A 557 -9.50 -41.71 -18.34
CA ARG A 557 -9.75 -43.09 -18.72
C ARG A 557 -10.27 -43.12 -20.15
N LYS A 558 -9.49 -43.69 -21.05
CA LYS A 558 -10.01 -44.13 -22.35
C LYS A 558 -10.73 -45.46 -22.14
N ASP A 559 -11.98 -45.58 -22.58
CA ASP A 559 -12.71 -46.84 -22.54
C ASP A 559 -12.11 -47.79 -23.57
N VAL A 560 -11.10 -48.57 -23.14
CA VAL A 560 -10.44 -49.56 -23.98
C VAL A 560 -11.30 -50.80 -24.23
N LEU A 561 -12.43 -50.91 -23.50
CA LEU A 561 -13.39 -52.03 -23.61
C LEU A 561 -14.56 -51.71 -24.52
N ALA A 562 -14.76 -50.45 -24.92
CA ALA A 562 -15.89 -50.02 -25.79
C ALA A 562 -15.99 -50.80 -27.12
N LYS A 563 -14.85 -51.26 -27.64
CA LYS A 563 -14.80 -52.09 -28.90
C LYS A 563 -14.77 -53.59 -28.63
N CYS A 564 -14.89 -54.07 -27.40
CA CYS A 564 -14.90 -55.49 -27.06
C CYS A 564 -16.33 -56.00 -27.00
N TYR A 565 -16.90 -56.36 -28.16
CA TYR A 565 -18.14 -57.10 -28.28
C TYR A 565 -17.87 -58.55 -27.89
N GLY A 566 -18.61 -59.08 -26.90
CA GLY A 566 -18.55 -60.48 -26.47
C GLY A 566 -17.87 -60.72 -25.12
N GLY A 567 -18.14 -61.90 -24.52
CA GLY A 567 -17.82 -62.23 -23.14
C GLY A 567 -16.37 -62.67 -22.83
N ASP A 568 -15.38 -62.39 -23.69
CA ASP A 568 -13.98 -62.74 -23.45
C ASP A 568 -13.36 -61.94 -22.30
N ILE A 569 -13.49 -62.50 -21.09
CA ILE A 569 -12.98 -61.93 -19.83
C ILE A 569 -11.44 -61.82 -19.86
N THR A 570 -10.76 -62.76 -20.49
CA THR A 570 -9.29 -62.80 -20.56
C THR A 570 -8.74 -61.64 -21.40
N ARG A 571 -9.37 -61.37 -22.54
CA ARG A 571 -9.00 -60.24 -23.41
C ARG A 571 -9.28 -58.91 -22.76
N LYS A 572 -10.42 -58.75 -22.06
CA LYS A 572 -10.74 -57.54 -21.27
C LYS A 572 -9.72 -57.31 -20.20
N ARG A 573 -9.31 -58.34 -19.46
CA ARG A 573 -8.29 -58.26 -18.42
C ARG A 573 -6.91 -57.85 -18.95
N LYS A 574 -6.44 -58.44 -20.07
CA LYS A 574 -5.19 -58.10 -20.74
C LYS A 574 -5.17 -56.64 -21.23
N LEU A 575 -6.28 -56.12 -21.76
CA LEU A 575 -6.39 -54.74 -22.20
C LEU A 575 -6.31 -53.76 -21.03
N LEU A 576 -6.98 -54.08 -19.92
CA LEU A 576 -6.90 -53.28 -18.69
C LEU A 576 -5.49 -53.30 -18.05
N GLU A 577 -4.82 -54.46 -18.06
CA GLU A 577 -3.43 -54.58 -17.58
C GLU A 577 -2.44 -53.82 -18.47
N LYS A 578 -2.59 -53.87 -19.80
CA LYS A 578 -1.82 -53.04 -20.75
C LYS A 578 -2.03 -51.54 -20.51
N GLN A 579 -3.27 -51.10 -20.29
CA GLN A 579 -3.59 -49.72 -19.97
C GLN A 579 -2.94 -49.28 -18.64
N LYS A 580 -3.01 -50.15 -17.60
CA LYS A 580 -2.39 -49.89 -16.31
C LYS A 580 -0.86 -49.77 -16.40
N ALA A 581 -0.23 -50.68 -17.18
CA ALA A 581 1.21 -50.66 -17.40
C ALA A 581 1.64 -49.42 -18.22
N GLY A 582 0.87 -49.03 -19.25
CA GLY A 582 1.11 -47.81 -20.03
C GLY A 582 1.03 -46.54 -19.18
N LYS A 583 0.00 -46.44 -18.33
CA LYS A 583 -0.15 -45.31 -17.38
C LYS A 583 0.99 -45.23 -16.35
N LYS A 584 1.48 -46.40 -15.88
CA LYS A 584 2.63 -46.44 -14.96
C LYS A 584 3.93 -45.92 -15.62
N ARG A 585 4.14 -46.24 -16.91
CA ARG A 585 5.27 -45.71 -17.71
C ARG A 585 5.14 -44.19 -17.94
N MET A 586 3.94 -43.74 -18.34
CA MET A 586 3.69 -42.29 -18.53
C MET A 586 3.90 -41.49 -17.25
N LYS A 587 3.53 -42.05 -16.07
CA LYS A 587 3.78 -41.43 -14.78
C LYS A 587 5.28 -41.23 -14.46
N MET A 588 6.15 -42.11 -15.00
CA MET A 588 7.61 -42.00 -14.79
C MET A 588 8.31 -41.03 -15.75
N LEU A 589 7.66 -40.64 -16.85
CA LEU A 589 8.24 -39.81 -17.92
C LEU A 589 7.56 -38.45 -18.08
N GLY A 590 6.38 -38.24 -17.47
CA GLY A 590 5.60 -37.02 -17.66
C GLY A 590 5.87 -35.99 -16.58
N HIS A 591 6.36 -34.82 -16.96
CA HIS A 591 6.24 -33.63 -16.13
C HIS A 591 4.77 -33.20 -16.09
N VAL A 592 4.34 -32.75 -14.93
CA VAL A 592 2.99 -32.17 -14.76
C VAL A 592 3.11 -30.68 -15.08
N GLU A 593 2.56 -30.30 -16.22
CA GLU A 593 2.34 -28.88 -16.51
C GLU A 593 1.19 -28.37 -15.64
N VAL A 594 1.47 -27.43 -14.75
CA VAL A 594 0.47 -26.70 -13.99
C VAL A 594 0.10 -25.47 -14.83
N PRO A 595 -1.15 -25.33 -15.27
CA PRO A 595 -1.57 -24.15 -16.04
C PRO A 595 -1.33 -22.87 -15.23
N GLN A 596 -1.00 -21.79 -15.90
CA GLN A 596 -0.74 -20.49 -15.27
C GLN A 596 -1.95 -19.98 -14.49
N GLU A 597 -3.16 -20.19 -15.04
CA GLU A 597 -4.41 -19.85 -14.36
C GLU A 597 -4.57 -20.61 -13.03
N ALA A 598 -4.02 -21.82 -12.96
CA ALA A 598 -4.01 -22.60 -11.72
C ALA A 598 -3.03 -22.02 -10.67
N PHE A 599 -1.90 -21.42 -11.08
CA PHE A 599 -1.02 -20.69 -10.18
C PHE A 599 -1.70 -19.44 -9.64
N ILE A 600 -2.24 -18.60 -10.52
CA ILE A 600 -2.94 -17.36 -10.13
C ILE A 600 -4.10 -17.68 -9.18
N ALA A 601 -4.96 -18.64 -9.57
CA ALA A 601 -6.10 -19.01 -8.75
C ALA A 601 -5.74 -19.73 -7.45
N ALA A 602 -4.64 -20.48 -7.39
CA ALA A 602 -4.18 -21.13 -6.17
C ALA A 602 -3.58 -20.13 -5.18
N LEU A 603 -2.96 -19.07 -5.68
CA LEU A 603 -2.30 -18.03 -4.88
C LEU A 603 -3.26 -16.91 -4.46
N SER A 604 -4.41 -16.74 -5.14
CA SER A 604 -5.46 -15.81 -4.71
C SER A 604 -6.08 -16.26 -3.39
N THR A 605 -6.13 -15.37 -2.40
CA THR A 605 -6.54 -15.65 -1.02
C THR A 605 -8.05 -15.54 -0.78
N GLY A 606 -8.84 -15.00 -1.74
CA GLY A 606 -10.29 -14.81 -1.58
C GLY A 606 -11.12 -16.06 -1.90
N GLU A 607 -12.14 -16.35 -1.10
CA GLU A 607 -13.30 -17.19 -1.48
C GLU A 607 -14.18 -16.44 -2.48
N ASP A 608 -13.59 -15.72 -3.43
CA ASP A 608 -14.35 -14.93 -4.37
C ASP A 608 -15.26 -15.79 -5.24
N SER A 609 -16.49 -15.33 -5.36
CA SER A 609 -17.53 -15.77 -6.30
C SER A 609 -17.06 -15.90 -7.78
N ASN A 610 -15.85 -15.46 -8.09
CA ASN A 610 -15.11 -15.63 -9.34
C ASN A 610 -14.51 -17.03 -9.57
N ASP A 611 -14.57 -17.95 -8.58
CA ASP A 611 -14.13 -19.35 -8.80
C ASP A 611 -14.98 -20.04 -9.92
N ARG A 612 -16.20 -19.56 -10.20
CA ARG A 612 -17.01 -19.99 -11.35
C ARG A 612 -16.47 -19.45 -12.68
N ASP A 613 -16.16 -18.16 -12.75
CA ASP A 613 -15.64 -17.52 -13.98
C ASP A 613 -14.25 -18.03 -14.34
N THR A 614 -13.38 -18.22 -13.37
CA THR A 614 -12.05 -18.80 -13.57
C THR A 614 -12.15 -20.28 -14.00
N LYS A 615 -13.06 -21.05 -13.39
CA LYS A 615 -13.34 -22.44 -13.81
C LYS A 615 -13.95 -22.52 -15.21
N ASP A 616 -14.77 -21.58 -15.59
CA ASP A 616 -15.38 -21.52 -16.93
C ASP A 616 -14.38 -21.05 -17.99
N LYS A 617 -13.46 -20.14 -17.66
CA LYS A 617 -12.32 -19.75 -18.52
C LYS A 617 -11.35 -20.92 -18.73
N ILE A 618 -10.99 -21.67 -17.68
CA ILE A 618 -10.17 -22.89 -17.78
C ILE A 618 -10.86 -23.95 -18.62
N ARG A 619 -12.19 -24.12 -18.48
CA ARG A 619 -12.97 -25.06 -19.29
C ARG A 619 -13.13 -24.59 -20.74
N ALA A 620 -13.19 -23.30 -21.01
CA ALA A 620 -13.27 -22.75 -22.36
C ALA A 620 -11.94 -22.91 -23.11
N ALA A 621 -10.80 -22.63 -22.46
CA ALA A 621 -9.47 -22.86 -23.02
C ALA A 621 -9.24 -24.35 -23.39
N GLN A 622 -9.72 -25.27 -22.54
CA GLN A 622 -9.65 -26.73 -22.81
C GLN A 622 -10.53 -27.22 -23.97
N LYS A 623 -11.55 -26.44 -24.39
CA LYS A 623 -12.39 -26.79 -25.54
C LYS A 623 -11.81 -26.32 -26.87
N THR A 624 -10.88 -25.37 -26.86
CA THR A 624 -10.23 -24.84 -28.06
C THR A 624 -8.98 -25.64 -28.47
N GLU A 625 -8.41 -26.46 -27.59
CA GLU A 625 -7.26 -27.34 -27.89
C GLU A 625 -7.63 -28.81 -28.17
N GLY A 626 -8.89 -29.19 -28.24
CA GLY A 626 -9.41 -30.53 -28.54
C GLY A 626 -10.17 -30.53 -29.84
#